data_7b308b2032f04cb9da925983242e0162
#
_entry.id   7b308b2032f04cb9da925983242e0162
#
_cell.length_a   1.000
_cell.length_b   1.000
_cell.length_c   1.000
_cell.angle_alpha   90.00
_cell.angle_beta   90.00
_cell.angle_gamma   90.00
#
_symmetry.space_group_name_H-M   'P 1'
#
loop_
_entity.id
_entity.type
_entity.pdbx_description
1 polymer ?
#
loop_
_entity_poly.entity_id
_entity_poly.type
_entity_poly.pdbx_seq_one_letter_code
_entity_poly.pdbx_strand_id
1 'polypeptide(L)'
;ETSTTNENERILCRIEKYVDYHQEFQKLANSDRILNVMEDLMGGPCVLFKDKINFKKPNGGGFLPHQDVQAKWDDFIKYSMSVMVSTDKSTPENGCLEVVSGQHKRGLIGKYNTPLNGECLKGMKFEKVPTEIGDCLFFDHFTPHQSKPNKSDKSRSNIYLTYNLLSEGDHRNEYLNEKRRNLPPDNERKEGMKFTDSPLHEVKYKETKKK
;
A
#
# COMPACT_ATOMS: atom_id res chain seq x y z
N GLU A 1 -11.86 0.63 -2.77
CA GLU A 1 -11.95 1.88 -2.00
C GLU A 1 -12.07 3.07 -2.97
N THR A 2 -12.91 4.01 -2.64
CA THR A 2 -13.08 5.25 -3.38
C THR A 2 -12.78 6.44 -2.47
N SER A 3 -12.40 7.58 -3.07
CA SER A 3 -12.40 8.88 -2.40
C SER A 3 -13.45 9.79 -3.04
N THR A 4 -13.87 10.81 -2.30
CA THR A 4 -14.84 11.79 -2.80
C THR A 4 -14.09 13.06 -3.16
N THR A 5 -14.33 13.60 -4.36
CA THR A 5 -13.83 14.92 -4.78
C THR A 5 -14.67 16.04 -4.15
N ASN A 6 -14.20 17.29 -4.28
CA ASN A 6 -14.95 18.47 -3.85
C ASN A 6 -16.30 18.64 -4.58
N GLU A 7 -16.45 18.02 -5.76
CA GLU A 7 -17.69 18.00 -6.55
C GLU A 7 -18.60 16.81 -6.22
N ASN A 8 -18.33 16.11 -5.10
CA ASN A 8 -19.01 14.89 -4.66
C ASN A 8 -18.90 13.71 -5.65
N GLU A 9 -17.96 13.75 -6.57
CA GLU A 9 -17.67 12.63 -7.46
C GLU A 9 -16.89 11.54 -6.71
N ARG A 10 -17.31 10.28 -6.83
CA ARG A 10 -16.59 9.13 -6.26
C ARG A 10 -15.53 8.65 -7.25
N ILE A 11 -14.28 8.72 -6.83
CA ILE A 11 -13.14 8.28 -7.63
C ILE A 11 -12.56 7.00 -7.05
N LEU A 12 -12.35 5.99 -7.90
CA LEU A 12 -11.68 4.75 -7.52
C LEU A 12 -10.20 5.06 -7.21
N CYS A 13 -9.79 4.76 -5.97
CA CYS A 13 -8.42 4.95 -5.49
C CYS A 13 -7.69 3.63 -5.26
N ARG A 14 -8.42 2.53 -4.99
CA ARG A 14 -7.82 1.23 -4.69
C ARG A 14 -8.77 0.09 -5.01
N ILE A 15 -8.18 -1.00 -5.53
CA ILE A 15 -8.80 -2.34 -5.59
C ILE A 15 -7.92 -3.27 -4.74
N GLU A 16 -8.55 -4.15 -3.96
CA GLU A 16 -7.91 -5.21 -3.20
C GLU A 16 -8.56 -6.56 -3.51
N LYS A 17 -7.86 -7.66 -3.22
CA LYS A 17 -8.33 -9.03 -3.42
C LYS A 17 -8.67 -9.36 -4.89
N TYR A 18 -7.96 -8.77 -5.82
CA TYR A 18 -8.21 -8.98 -7.25
C TYR A 18 -7.52 -10.25 -7.80
N VAL A 19 -6.46 -10.72 -7.15
CA VAL A 19 -5.73 -11.93 -7.57
C VAL A 19 -6.65 -13.14 -7.60
N ASP A 20 -7.61 -13.24 -6.70
CA ASP A 20 -8.55 -14.37 -6.63
C ASP A 20 -9.53 -14.42 -7.81
N TYR A 21 -9.68 -13.33 -8.56
CA TYR A 21 -10.71 -13.16 -9.58
C TYR A 21 -10.16 -13.02 -11.01
N HIS A 22 -8.83 -12.97 -11.20
CA HIS A 22 -8.26 -12.72 -12.51
C HIS A 22 -6.97 -13.53 -12.74
N GLN A 23 -7.01 -14.41 -13.75
CA GLN A 23 -5.91 -15.36 -14.03
C GLN A 23 -4.55 -14.70 -14.28
N GLU A 24 -4.49 -13.57 -14.99
CA GLU A 24 -3.21 -12.91 -15.28
C GLU A 24 -2.60 -12.32 -14.00
N PHE A 25 -3.41 -11.83 -13.08
CA PHE A 25 -2.90 -11.40 -11.77
C PHE A 25 -2.48 -12.59 -10.89
N GLN A 26 -3.16 -13.74 -11.00
CA GLN A 26 -2.70 -14.99 -10.35
C GLN A 26 -1.34 -15.40 -10.90
N LYS A 27 -1.15 -15.39 -12.23
CA LYS A 27 0.14 -15.68 -12.86
C LYS A 27 1.22 -14.71 -12.43
N LEU A 28 0.92 -13.41 -12.34
CA LEU A 28 1.86 -12.41 -11.87
C LEU A 28 2.27 -12.68 -10.42
N ALA A 29 1.30 -12.88 -9.52
CA ALA A 29 1.56 -13.10 -8.10
C ALA A 29 2.31 -14.42 -7.82
N ASN A 30 2.19 -15.40 -8.71
CA ASN A 30 2.88 -16.70 -8.59
C ASN A 30 4.03 -16.86 -9.59
N SER A 31 4.50 -15.75 -10.20
CA SER A 31 5.59 -15.83 -11.16
C SER A 31 6.94 -16.05 -10.47
N ASP A 32 7.76 -16.92 -11.04
CA ASP A 32 9.12 -17.18 -10.58
C ASP A 32 9.96 -15.90 -10.47
N ARG A 33 9.70 -14.92 -11.34
CA ARG A 33 10.38 -13.62 -11.32
C ARG A 33 10.15 -12.82 -10.02
N ILE A 34 9.01 -13.00 -9.38
CA ILE A 34 8.68 -12.36 -8.10
C ILE A 34 9.02 -13.30 -6.95
N LEU A 35 8.57 -14.55 -7.04
CA LEU A 35 8.72 -15.49 -5.92
C LEU A 35 10.19 -15.80 -5.62
N ASN A 36 11.03 -16.06 -6.62
CA ASN A 36 12.46 -16.36 -6.38
C ASN A 36 13.16 -15.19 -5.64
N VAL A 37 12.91 -13.94 -6.08
CA VAL A 37 13.48 -12.77 -5.40
C VAL A 37 12.91 -12.63 -3.98
N MET A 38 11.61 -12.87 -3.82
CA MET A 38 10.95 -12.78 -2.52
C MET A 38 11.50 -13.84 -1.55
N GLU A 39 11.63 -15.08 -2.01
CA GLU A 39 12.15 -16.21 -1.23
C GLU A 39 13.61 -16.02 -0.85
N ASP A 40 14.45 -15.49 -1.77
CA ASP A 40 15.83 -15.14 -1.48
C ASP A 40 15.93 -14.05 -0.40
N LEU A 41 15.10 -13.02 -0.49
CA LEU A 41 15.11 -11.90 0.47
C LEU A 41 14.55 -12.30 1.84
N MET A 42 13.55 -13.20 1.88
CA MET A 42 12.89 -13.64 3.12
C MET A 42 13.50 -14.91 3.71
N GLY A 43 14.34 -15.62 2.96
CA GLY A 43 15.06 -16.80 3.42
C GLY A 43 14.24 -18.09 3.40
N GLY A 44 13.18 -18.19 2.59
CA GLY A 44 12.38 -19.40 2.44
C GLY A 44 11.11 -19.21 1.61
N PRO A 45 10.37 -20.32 1.36
CA PRO A 45 9.14 -20.29 0.59
C PRO A 45 8.13 -19.28 1.11
N CYS A 46 7.50 -18.53 0.18
CA CYS A 46 6.58 -17.45 0.48
C CYS A 46 5.17 -17.72 0.00
N VAL A 47 4.18 -17.15 0.66
CA VAL A 47 2.78 -17.18 0.28
C VAL A 47 2.21 -15.77 0.24
N LEU A 48 1.30 -15.53 -0.71
CA LEU A 48 0.66 -14.22 -0.86
C LEU A 48 -0.26 -13.92 0.33
N PHE A 49 0.05 -12.87 1.07
CA PHE A 49 -0.76 -12.39 2.19
C PHE A 49 -1.80 -11.35 1.75
N LYS A 50 -1.37 -10.37 0.92
CA LYS A 50 -2.22 -9.27 0.50
C LYS A 50 -1.88 -8.80 -0.90
N ASP A 51 -2.91 -8.34 -1.62
CA ASP A 51 -2.77 -7.67 -2.91
C ASP A 51 -3.59 -6.40 -2.95
N LYS A 52 -3.06 -5.36 -3.60
CA LYS A 52 -3.74 -4.09 -3.85
C LYS A 52 -3.23 -3.44 -5.14
N ILE A 53 -4.12 -2.78 -5.86
CA ILE A 53 -3.77 -1.81 -6.90
C ILE A 53 -4.16 -0.43 -6.38
N ASN A 54 -3.21 0.48 -6.35
CA ASN A 54 -3.46 1.87 -6.00
C ASN A 54 -3.52 2.72 -7.28
N PHE A 55 -4.59 3.47 -7.43
CA PHE A 55 -4.80 4.44 -8.52
C PHE A 55 -4.63 5.86 -7.96
N LYS A 56 -3.72 6.61 -8.54
CA LYS A 56 -3.47 8.00 -8.19
C LYS A 56 -3.85 8.90 -9.37
N LYS A 57 -5.07 9.40 -9.34
CA LYS A 57 -5.62 10.32 -10.35
C LYS A 57 -4.91 11.69 -10.30
N PRO A 58 -5.00 12.52 -11.34
CA PRO A 58 -4.58 13.91 -11.27
C PRO A 58 -5.16 14.60 -10.03
N ASN A 59 -4.34 15.36 -9.31
CA ASN A 59 -4.66 15.98 -8.03
C ASN A 59 -5.03 14.99 -6.89
N GLY A 60 -4.87 13.68 -7.12
CA GLY A 60 -5.07 12.65 -6.11
C GLY A 60 -4.08 12.80 -4.95
N GLY A 61 -4.56 12.59 -3.72
CA GLY A 61 -3.79 12.72 -2.50
C GLY A 61 -2.59 11.79 -2.42
N GLY A 62 -1.70 12.09 -1.49
CA GLY A 62 -0.57 11.25 -1.13
C GLY A 62 -0.92 10.24 -0.05
N PHE A 63 0.05 9.41 0.28
CA PHE A 63 0.03 8.57 1.48
C PHE A 63 0.97 9.20 2.51
N LEU A 64 0.46 9.38 3.72
CA LEU A 64 1.26 9.91 4.83
C LEU A 64 2.39 8.93 5.20
N PRO A 65 3.46 9.41 5.85
CA PRO A 65 4.53 8.55 6.31
C PRO A 65 3.99 7.43 7.20
N HIS A 66 4.33 6.18 6.89
CA HIS A 66 3.89 5.01 7.65
C HIS A 66 4.80 3.80 7.42
N GLN A 67 4.58 2.77 8.21
CA GLN A 67 5.05 1.41 8.02
C GLN A 67 3.83 0.53 7.74
N ASP A 68 3.90 -0.40 6.81
CA ASP A 68 2.75 -1.27 6.47
C ASP A 68 2.27 -2.10 7.68
N VAL A 69 3.18 -2.51 8.56
CA VAL A 69 2.86 -3.23 9.81
C VAL A 69 1.92 -2.44 10.73
N GLN A 70 1.88 -1.11 10.65
CA GLN A 70 0.98 -0.29 11.47
C GLN A 70 -0.51 -0.58 11.19
N ALA A 71 -0.85 -1.28 10.09
CA ALA A 71 -2.19 -1.79 9.81
C ALA A 71 -2.51 -3.09 10.58
N LYS A 72 -1.75 -3.41 11.63
CA LYS A 72 -1.90 -4.62 12.47
C LYS A 72 -1.74 -5.93 11.71
N TRP A 73 -0.81 -5.98 10.77
CA TRP A 73 -0.51 -7.22 10.08
C TRP A 73 0.15 -8.25 11.00
N ASP A 74 0.82 -7.78 12.04
CA ASP A 74 1.45 -8.60 13.08
C ASP A 74 0.47 -9.35 14.01
N ASP A 75 -0.83 -9.06 13.91
CA ASP A 75 -1.87 -9.91 14.49
C ASP A 75 -1.98 -11.28 13.74
N PHE A 76 -1.49 -11.37 12.49
CA PHE A 76 -1.58 -12.54 11.61
C PHE A 76 -0.23 -13.16 11.28
N ILE A 77 0.78 -12.33 11.01
CA ILE A 77 2.10 -12.72 10.50
C ILE A 77 3.19 -11.93 11.20
N LYS A 78 4.33 -12.56 11.44
CA LYS A 78 5.46 -11.90 12.12
C LYS A 78 6.25 -11.02 11.19
N TYR A 79 6.39 -11.45 9.94
CA TYR A 79 7.20 -10.76 8.96
C TYR A 79 6.60 -10.82 7.57
N SER A 80 6.72 -9.73 6.83
CA SER A 80 6.31 -9.69 5.42
C SER A 80 7.14 -8.71 4.61
N MET A 81 7.19 -8.97 3.31
CA MET A 81 7.72 -8.06 2.32
C MET A 81 6.68 -7.77 1.25
N SER A 82 6.71 -6.56 0.74
CA SER A 82 5.90 -6.12 -0.39
C SER A 82 6.77 -5.94 -1.62
N VAL A 83 6.26 -6.34 -2.78
CA VAL A 83 6.74 -5.90 -4.08
C VAL A 83 5.74 -4.91 -4.66
N MET A 84 6.23 -3.73 -5.04
CA MET A 84 5.51 -2.77 -5.87
C MET A 84 5.92 -3.02 -7.33
N VAL A 85 4.95 -3.34 -8.19
CA VAL A 85 5.15 -3.45 -9.64
C VAL A 85 4.56 -2.20 -10.30
N SER A 86 5.38 -1.47 -11.04
CA SER A 86 4.97 -0.26 -11.73
C SER A 86 4.22 -0.58 -13.01
N THR A 87 2.93 -0.29 -13.07
CA THR A 87 2.10 -0.42 -14.28
C THR A 87 2.12 0.85 -15.11
N ASP A 88 2.47 1.96 -14.48
CA ASP A 88 2.72 3.26 -15.11
C ASP A 88 4.06 3.81 -14.62
N LYS A 89 4.69 4.67 -15.44
CA LYS A 89 5.87 5.39 -15.01
C LYS A 89 5.58 6.23 -13.76
N SER A 90 6.36 6.01 -12.70
CA SER A 90 6.26 6.76 -11.45
C SER A 90 7.36 7.81 -11.36
N THR A 91 6.97 9.06 -11.17
CA THR A 91 7.89 10.21 -11.10
C THR A 91 7.64 11.00 -9.80
N PRO A 92 8.58 11.87 -9.40
CA PRO A 92 8.35 12.78 -8.28
C PRO A 92 7.10 13.67 -8.46
N GLU A 93 6.77 14.04 -9.70
CA GLU A 93 5.63 14.88 -10.02
C GLU A 93 4.29 14.15 -9.83
N ASN A 94 4.20 12.89 -10.29
CA ASN A 94 2.99 12.08 -10.11
C ASN A 94 2.96 11.31 -8.78
N GLY A 95 3.88 11.65 -7.86
CA GLY A 95 3.93 11.12 -6.50
C GLY A 95 4.45 9.69 -6.44
N CYS A 96 5.65 9.42 -6.96
CA CYS A 96 6.35 8.14 -6.78
C CYS A 96 6.50 7.79 -5.29
N LEU A 97 6.85 6.54 -5.00
CA LEU A 97 7.13 6.12 -3.63
C LEU A 97 8.39 6.84 -3.12
N GLU A 98 8.37 7.21 -1.84
CA GLU A 98 9.53 7.71 -1.10
C GLU A 98 9.76 6.78 0.09
N VAL A 99 10.98 6.31 0.28
CA VAL A 99 11.34 5.34 1.32
C VAL A 99 12.46 5.85 2.20
N VAL A 100 12.57 5.33 3.42
CA VAL A 100 13.72 5.61 4.30
C VAL A 100 14.56 4.35 4.43
N SER A 101 15.72 4.36 3.80
CA SER A 101 16.64 3.22 3.79
C SER A 101 17.16 2.88 5.20
N GLY A 102 17.27 1.58 5.50
CA GLY A 102 17.86 1.05 6.74
C GLY A 102 17.01 1.16 7.99
N GLN A 103 15.90 1.90 7.99
CA GLN A 103 15.06 2.10 9.18
C GLN A 103 14.16 0.91 9.52
N HIS A 104 13.94 -0.02 8.58
CA HIS A 104 13.22 -1.29 8.84
C HIS A 104 13.84 -2.08 10.01
N LYS A 105 15.17 -2.00 10.19
CA LYS A 105 15.89 -2.69 11.28
C LYS A 105 15.48 -2.26 12.70
N ARG A 106 14.74 -1.17 12.82
CA ARG A 106 14.21 -0.69 14.11
C ARG A 106 12.89 -1.35 14.51
N GLY A 107 12.31 -2.18 13.63
CA GLY A 107 10.98 -2.74 13.84
C GLY A 107 9.89 -1.67 13.75
N LEU A 108 8.79 -1.87 14.50
CA LEU A 108 7.69 -0.89 14.58
C LEU A 108 8.15 0.38 15.29
N ILE A 109 8.09 1.50 14.57
CA ILE A 109 8.56 2.82 15.06
C ILE A 109 7.39 3.63 15.63
N GLY A 110 6.25 3.61 14.96
CA GLY A 110 5.06 4.39 15.31
C GLY A 110 4.01 3.59 16.06
N LYS A 111 2.83 4.19 16.22
CA LYS A 111 1.66 3.51 16.79
C LYS A 111 0.84 2.86 15.66
N TYR A 112 0.13 1.77 15.99
CA TYR A 112 -0.82 1.16 15.06
C TYR A 112 -1.87 2.16 14.60
N ASN A 113 -2.27 2.01 13.34
CA ASN A 113 -3.30 2.84 12.70
C ASN A 113 -3.07 4.36 12.82
N THR A 114 -1.82 4.79 12.93
CA THR A 114 -1.47 6.21 13.07
C THR A 114 -0.26 6.53 12.18
N PRO A 115 -0.30 7.57 11.34
CA PRO A 115 0.85 7.97 10.55
C PRO A 115 2.06 8.30 11.43
N LEU A 116 3.24 8.05 10.90
CA LEU A 116 4.48 8.49 11.55
C LEU A 116 4.54 10.02 11.56
N ASN A 117 4.86 10.60 12.71
CA ASN A 117 4.94 12.05 12.89
C ASN A 117 5.98 12.44 13.97
N GLY A 118 6.25 13.74 14.10
CA GLY A 118 7.07 14.30 15.17
C GLY A 118 8.39 13.54 15.37
N GLU A 119 8.60 13.01 16.57
CA GLU A 119 9.83 12.31 16.95
C GLU A 119 10.06 11.03 16.15
N CYS A 120 9.00 10.36 15.64
CA CYS A 120 9.15 9.20 14.79
C CYS A 120 9.90 9.49 13.49
N LEU A 121 9.76 10.72 12.99
CA LEU A 121 10.38 11.16 11.73
C LEU A 121 11.74 11.83 11.92
N LYS A 122 12.16 12.09 13.17
CA LYS A 122 13.40 12.78 13.44
C LYS A 122 14.61 12.04 12.87
N GLY A 123 15.38 12.74 12.05
CA GLY A 123 16.56 12.20 11.37
C GLY A 123 16.25 11.29 10.16
N MET A 124 14.98 11.10 9.80
CA MET A 124 14.61 10.33 8.62
C MET A 124 14.74 11.17 7.35
N LYS A 125 15.40 10.61 6.35
CA LYS A 125 15.49 11.18 5.01
C LYS A 125 14.73 10.29 4.05
N PHE A 126 13.60 10.79 3.54
CA PHE A 126 12.81 10.10 2.52
C PHE A 126 13.47 10.26 1.15
N GLU A 127 13.84 9.16 0.54
CA GLU A 127 14.44 9.11 -0.79
C GLU A 127 13.36 8.74 -1.81
N LYS A 128 13.26 9.54 -2.88
CA LYS A 128 12.34 9.29 -3.97
C LYS A 128 12.80 8.11 -4.80
N VAL A 129 11.87 7.23 -5.15
CA VAL A 129 12.11 6.06 -5.99
C VAL A 129 11.27 6.17 -7.26
N PRO A 130 11.76 6.91 -8.27
CA PRO A 130 11.11 6.91 -9.58
C PRO A 130 11.29 5.54 -10.24
N THR A 131 10.28 5.10 -11.00
CA THR A 131 10.26 3.79 -11.64
C THR A 131 9.69 3.88 -13.05
N GLU A 132 10.19 3.04 -13.95
CA GLU A 132 9.64 2.81 -15.29
C GLU A 132 8.59 1.68 -15.23
N ILE A 133 7.82 1.52 -16.30
CA ILE A 133 6.83 0.43 -16.42
C ILE A 133 7.56 -0.92 -16.38
N GLY A 134 7.10 -1.81 -15.51
CA GLY A 134 7.68 -3.14 -15.31
C GLY A 134 8.73 -3.20 -14.20
N ASP A 135 9.21 -2.07 -13.69
CA ASP A 135 10.10 -2.07 -12.54
C ASP A 135 9.42 -2.65 -11.30
N CYS A 136 10.19 -3.39 -10.50
CA CYS A 136 9.77 -3.97 -9.24
C CYS A 136 10.59 -3.40 -8.08
N LEU A 137 9.91 -2.85 -7.07
CA LEU A 137 10.54 -2.38 -5.84
C LEU A 137 10.12 -3.28 -4.69
N PHE A 138 11.09 -3.96 -4.07
CA PHE A 138 10.88 -4.82 -2.91
C PHE A 138 11.19 -4.04 -1.63
N PHE A 139 10.33 -4.11 -0.64
CA PHE A 139 10.54 -3.46 0.65
C PHE A 139 9.83 -4.21 1.78
N ASP A 140 10.46 -4.17 2.94
CA ASP A 140 10.03 -4.76 4.19
C ASP A 140 8.85 -4.00 4.80
N HIS A 141 7.95 -4.66 5.51
CA HIS A 141 6.77 -4.04 6.13
C HIS A 141 7.11 -3.04 7.25
N PHE A 142 8.34 -3.10 7.79
CA PHE A 142 8.87 -2.10 8.71
C PHE A 142 9.54 -0.91 8.00
N THR A 143 9.68 -0.91 6.67
CA THR A 143 10.27 0.21 5.95
C THR A 143 9.36 1.43 6.02
N PRO A 144 9.79 2.57 6.63
CA PRO A 144 9.03 3.79 6.58
C PRO A 144 8.94 4.30 5.14
N HIS A 145 7.74 4.55 4.68
CA HIS A 145 7.50 5.03 3.33
C HIS A 145 6.32 6.00 3.26
N GLN A 146 6.28 6.77 2.20
CA GLN A 146 5.23 7.73 1.89
C GLN A 146 5.12 7.93 0.39
N SER A 147 4.10 8.67 -0.05
CA SER A 147 4.08 9.23 -1.40
C SER A 147 3.38 10.58 -1.42
N LYS A 148 3.84 11.50 -2.24
CA LYS A 148 3.25 12.83 -2.39
C LYS A 148 1.99 12.77 -3.27
N PRO A 149 1.13 13.81 -3.24
CA PRO A 149 0.03 13.94 -4.19
C PRO A 149 0.51 13.89 -5.65
N ASN A 150 -0.35 13.40 -6.53
CA ASN A 150 -0.12 13.48 -7.97
C ASN A 150 -0.43 14.90 -8.46
N LYS A 151 0.60 15.62 -8.88
CA LYS A 151 0.51 16.98 -9.43
C LYS A 151 0.52 17.00 -10.96
N SER A 152 0.63 15.84 -11.62
CA SER A 152 0.59 15.73 -13.07
C SER A 152 -0.86 15.66 -13.58
N ASP A 153 -1.01 15.82 -14.85
CA ASP A 153 -2.28 15.72 -15.59
C ASP A 153 -2.69 14.27 -15.93
N LYS A 154 -1.83 13.30 -15.62
CA LYS A 154 -2.04 11.87 -15.92
C LYS A 154 -2.26 11.06 -14.65
N SER A 155 -3.17 10.09 -14.74
CA SER A 155 -3.31 9.07 -13.71
C SER A 155 -2.10 8.13 -13.72
N ARG A 156 -1.78 7.56 -12.56
CA ARG A 156 -0.85 6.44 -12.47
C ARG A 156 -1.37 5.36 -11.54
N SER A 157 -1.03 4.11 -11.82
CA SER A 157 -1.35 2.96 -11.00
C SER A 157 -0.09 2.15 -10.68
N ASN A 158 -0.13 1.46 -9.54
CA ASN A 158 0.89 0.49 -9.16
C ASN A 158 0.22 -0.70 -8.48
N ILE A 159 0.71 -1.88 -8.79
CA ILE A 159 0.35 -3.13 -8.14
C ILE A 159 1.24 -3.31 -6.90
N TYR A 160 0.66 -3.79 -5.81
CA TYR A 160 1.37 -4.20 -4.62
C TYR A 160 0.96 -5.62 -4.26
N LEU A 161 1.96 -6.49 -4.11
CA LEU A 161 1.79 -7.86 -3.65
C LEU A 161 2.63 -8.02 -2.38
N THR A 162 2.01 -8.42 -1.29
CA THR A 162 2.68 -8.63 0.00
C THR A 162 2.70 -10.11 0.31
N TYR A 163 3.85 -10.62 0.72
CA TYR A 163 4.07 -12.02 1.03
C TYR A 163 4.57 -12.18 2.45
N ASN A 164 4.20 -13.29 3.09
CA ASN A 164 4.82 -13.78 4.30
C ASN A 164 5.47 -15.16 4.06
N LEU A 165 6.32 -15.59 4.97
CA LEU A 165 6.90 -16.93 4.92
C LEU A 165 5.80 -17.98 5.04
N LEU A 166 5.82 -18.99 4.18
CA LEU A 166 4.89 -20.12 4.23
C LEU A 166 4.97 -20.88 5.56
N SER A 167 6.13 -20.88 6.20
CA SER A 167 6.33 -21.47 7.54
C SER A 167 5.52 -20.79 8.64
N GLU A 168 5.05 -19.56 8.43
CA GLU A 168 4.14 -18.87 9.36
C GLU A 168 2.65 -19.22 9.09
N GLY A 169 2.35 -19.86 7.96
CA GLY A 169 1.00 -20.21 7.52
C GLY A 169 0.46 -19.30 6.43
N ASP A 170 -0.62 -19.75 5.79
CA ASP A 170 -1.43 -18.93 4.85
C ASP A 170 -2.57 -18.25 5.61
N HIS A 171 -2.36 -17.00 6.01
CA HIS A 171 -3.32 -16.18 6.75
C HIS A 171 -4.11 -15.20 5.87
N ARG A 172 -3.96 -15.30 4.53
CA ARG A 172 -4.60 -14.37 3.59
C ARG A 172 -6.11 -14.26 3.79
N ASN A 173 -6.79 -15.39 3.81
CA ASN A 173 -8.26 -15.40 3.94
C ASN A 173 -8.72 -14.90 5.31
N GLU A 174 -8.01 -15.24 6.38
CA GLU A 174 -8.29 -14.78 7.73
C GLU A 174 -8.20 -13.26 7.82
N TYR A 175 -7.07 -12.69 7.39
CA TYR A 175 -6.86 -11.25 7.32
C TYR A 175 -7.90 -10.52 6.49
N LEU A 176 -8.19 -11.00 5.26
CA LEU A 176 -9.14 -10.34 4.36
C LEU A 176 -10.57 -10.39 4.90
N ASN A 177 -10.96 -11.48 5.56
CA ASN A 177 -12.27 -11.62 6.20
C ASN A 177 -12.41 -10.69 7.41
N GLU A 178 -11.37 -10.58 8.24
CA GLU A 178 -11.36 -9.65 9.36
C GLU A 178 -11.38 -8.21 8.87
N LYS A 179 -10.55 -7.87 7.90
CA LYS A 179 -10.57 -6.54 7.28
C LYS A 179 -11.95 -6.18 6.74
N ARG A 180 -12.63 -7.11 6.04
CA ARG A 180 -13.97 -6.86 5.49
C ARG A 180 -15.02 -6.66 6.58
N ARG A 181 -14.90 -7.34 7.72
CA ARG A 181 -15.79 -7.11 8.87
C ARG A 181 -15.58 -5.72 9.49
N ASN A 182 -14.31 -5.32 9.64
CA ASN A 182 -13.95 -4.08 10.33
C ASN A 182 -14.01 -2.85 9.42
N LEU A 183 -13.75 -3.03 8.13
CA LEU A 183 -13.74 -1.98 7.11
C LEU A 183 -14.33 -2.52 5.80
N PRO A 184 -15.65 -2.72 5.72
CA PRO A 184 -16.29 -3.22 4.52
C PRO A 184 -16.12 -2.25 3.34
N PRO A 185 -16.11 -2.76 2.10
CA PRO A 185 -16.09 -1.92 0.92
C PRO A 185 -17.30 -0.98 0.89
N ASP A 186 -17.13 0.17 0.25
CA ASP A 186 -18.11 1.28 0.28
C ASP A 186 -19.54 0.85 -0.12
N ASN A 187 -19.66 -0.09 -1.06
CA ASN A 187 -20.96 -0.61 -1.52
C ASN A 187 -21.66 -1.56 -0.52
N GLU A 188 -20.95 -1.97 0.53
CA GLU A 188 -21.49 -2.82 1.61
C GLU A 188 -21.73 -2.03 2.90
N ARG A 189 -21.32 -0.78 2.96
CA ARG A 189 -21.50 0.08 4.13
C ARG A 189 -22.96 0.48 4.27
N LYS A 190 -23.53 0.25 5.46
CA LYS A 190 -24.89 0.68 5.80
C LYS A 190 -24.86 2.05 6.47
N GLU A 191 -25.88 2.84 6.22
CA GLU A 191 -26.06 4.14 6.87
C GLU A 191 -26.07 3.99 8.40
N GLY A 192 -25.34 4.87 9.10
CA GLY A 192 -25.19 4.83 10.56
C GLY A 192 -24.12 3.87 11.11
N MET A 193 -23.47 3.06 10.27
CA MET A 193 -22.33 2.24 10.73
C MET A 193 -21.08 3.11 10.90
N LYS A 194 -20.50 3.07 12.10
CA LYS A 194 -19.17 3.67 12.35
C LYS A 194 -18.10 2.69 11.93
N PHE A 195 -17.25 3.09 10.99
CA PHE A 195 -16.08 2.34 10.59
C PHE A 195 -14.84 3.07 11.12
N THR A 196 -13.85 2.31 11.55
CA THR A 196 -12.51 2.84 11.79
C THR A 196 -11.85 3.03 10.42
N ASP A 197 -11.99 4.21 9.83
CA ASP A 197 -11.19 4.56 8.67
C ASP A 197 -9.71 4.37 9.03
N SER A 198 -8.97 3.66 8.18
CA SER A 198 -7.54 3.57 8.37
C SER A 198 -6.95 4.97 8.18
N PRO A 199 -6.45 5.63 9.22
CA PRO A 199 -5.94 7.00 9.12
C PRO A 199 -4.70 7.12 8.21
N LEU A 200 -4.13 5.99 7.78
CA LEU A 200 -3.03 5.93 6.82
C LEU A 200 -3.47 6.32 5.39
N HIS A 201 -4.78 6.47 5.15
CA HIS A 201 -5.39 6.75 3.87
C HIS A 201 -6.12 8.09 3.83
N GLU A 202 -5.56 9.15 4.39
CA GLU A 202 -6.10 10.48 4.15
C GLU A 202 -5.88 10.90 2.70
N VAL A 203 -6.74 10.43 1.82
CA VAL A 203 -6.90 11.01 0.48
C VAL A 203 -7.93 12.13 0.57
N LYS A 204 -7.59 13.23 1.23
CA LYS A 204 -8.35 14.47 1.10
C LYS A 204 -7.80 15.22 -0.10
N TYR A 205 -8.59 15.33 -1.16
CA TYR A 205 -8.33 16.29 -2.23
C TYR A 205 -8.37 17.68 -1.62
N LYS A 206 -7.22 18.33 -1.48
CA LYS A 206 -7.19 19.76 -1.13
C LYS A 206 -7.50 20.58 -2.37
N GLU A 207 -8.46 21.51 -2.24
CA GLU A 207 -8.78 22.49 -3.24
C GLU A 207 -7.53 23.20 -3.75
N THR A 208 -7.29 23.13 -5.05
CA THR A 208 -6.56 24.19 -5.74
C THR A 208 -7.52 25.35 -5.92
N LYS A 209 -7.45 26.36 -5.07
CA LYS A 209 -8.12 27.63 -5.34
C LYS A 209 -7.64 28.09 -6.72
N LYS A 210 -8.53 28.04 -7.71
CA LYS A 210 -8.32 28.77 -8.96
C LYS A 210 -8.23 30.25 -8.58
N LYS A 211 -7.06 30.85 -8.84
CA LYS A 211 -6.93 32.30 -8.94
C LYS A 211 -7.44 32.75 -10.27
#